data_6dc910307dd7190baf8d2dc104c4aca0
#
_entry.id   6dc910307dd7190baf8d2dc104c4aca0
#
_cell.length_a   1.000
_cell.length_b   1.000
_cell.length_c   1.000
_cell.angle_alpha   90.00
_cell.angle_beta   90.00
_cell.angle_gamma   90.00
#
_symmetry.space_group_name_H-M   'P 1'
#
loop_
_entity.id
_entity.type
_entity.pdbx_description
1 polymer ?
#
loop_
_entity_poly.entity_id
_entity_poly.type
_entity_poly.pdbx_seq_one_letter_code
_entity_poly.pdbx_strand_id
1 'polypeptide(L)'
;FDGQLMKFNFKKKGPCYRCFMPNPPDEKNNCQTEGIFSPVAGIMGSLQANEVLKTILNTKDDLTNKLLIFNSLKTEFRKSKISINPRCLNKC
;
A
#
# COMPACT_ATOMS: atom_id res chain seq x y z
N PHE A 1 -8.43 -10.60 -6.56
CA PHE A 1 -9.17 -9.49 -7.19
C PHE A 1 -9.02 -8.16 -6.47
N ASP A 2 -8.33 -8.13 -5.32
CA ASP A 2 -8.11 -6.91 -4.56
C ASP A 2 -6.70 -6.39 -4.75
N GLY A 3 -6.55 -5.06 -4.75
CA GLY A 3 -5.26 -4.40 -4.75
C GLY A 3 -5.09 -3.55 -3.50
N GLN A 4 -3.86 -3.43 -3.03
CA GLN A 4 -3.52 -2.61 -1.88
C GLN A 4 -2.33 -1.73 -2.23
N LEU A 5 -2.39 -0.47 -1.78
CA LEU A 5 -1.33 0.50 -2.01
C LEU A 5 -1.06 1.25 -0.71
N MET A 6 0.20 1.34 -0.35
CA MET A 6 0.64 2.05 0.85
C MET A 6 1.76 3.00 0.50
N LYS A 7 1.87 4.10 1.26
CA LYS A 7 2.95 5.07 1.10
C LYS A 7 3.45 5.50 2.46
N PHE A 8 4.77 5.49 2.62
CA PHE A 8 5.41 5.85 3.88
C PHE A 8 6.48 6.92 3.64
N ASN A 9 6.66 7.82 4.61
CA ASN A 9 7.71 8.82 4.55
C ASN A 9 8.73 8.54 5.65
N PHE A 10 9.90 7.99 5.26
CA PHE A 10 10.93 7.61 6.22
C PHE A 10 11.79 8.81 6.69
N LYS A 11 11.58 10.00 6.14
CA LYS A 11 12.26 11.21 6.60
C LYS A 11 11.61 11.79 7.85
N LYS A 12 10.38 11.40 8.14
CA LYS A 12 9.66 11.82 9.33
C LYS A 12 9.28 10.59 10.15
N LYS A 13 9.16 10.77 11.47
CA LYS A 13 8.70 9.68 12.32
C LYS A 13 7.26 9.33 11.93
N GLY A 14 7.04 8.07 11.59
CA GLY A 14 5.74 7.60 11.19
C GLY A 14 5.72 6.09 11.01
N PRO A 15 4.58 5.52 10.62
CA PRO A 15 4.49 4.08 10.41
C PRO A 15 5.32 3.63 9.22
N CYS A 16 5.64 2.35 9.19
CA CYS A 16 6.28 1.69 8.07
C CYS A 16 5.49 0.42 7.73
N TYR A 17 5.91 -0.30 6.71
CA TYR A 17 5.23 -1.53 6.31
C TYR A 17 5.10 -2.52 7.48
N ARG A 18 6.13 -2.64 8.31
CA ARG A 18 6.11 -3.55 9.45
C ARG A 18 5.13 -3.13 10.55
N CYS A 19 4.78 -1.85 10.63
CA CYS A 19 3.74 -1.40 11.55
C CYS A 19 2.37 -1.94 11.14
N PHE A 20 2.14 -2.02 9.84
CA PHE A 20 0.91 -2.58 9.29
C PHE A 20 0.94 -4.10 9.27
N MET A 21 2.06 -4.69 8.89
CA MET A 21 2.21 -6.14 8.76
C MET A 21 3.50 -6.60 9.46
N PRO A 22 3.44 -6.79 10.81
CA PRO A 22 4.64 -7.20 11.56
C PRO A 22 5.21 -8.53 11.11
N ASN A 23 4.34 -9.44 10.68
CA ASN A 23 4.74 -10.76 10.17
C ASN A 23 4.34 -10.83 8.70
N PRO A 24 5.29 -10.65 7.76
CA PRO A 24 4.97 -10.74 6.33
C PRO A 24 4.36 -12.10 6.01
N PRO A 25 3.43 -12.15 5.05
CA PRO A 25 2.83 -13.43 4.66
C PRO A 25 3.89 -14.36 4.07
N ASP A 26 3.67 -15.67 4.27
CA ASP A 26 4.49 -16.70 3.65
C ASP A 26 4.31 -16.64 2.13
N GLU A 27 5.42 -16.64 1.39
CA GLU A 27 5.41 -16.52 -0.07
C GLU A 27 5.10 -17.84 -0.79
N LYS A 28 4.42 -18.76 -0.11
CA LYS A 28 4.02 -20.02 -0.75
C LYS A 28 2.99 -19.83 -1.83
N ASN A 29 2.19 -18.77 -1.72
CA ASN A 29 1.18 -18.43 -2.73
C ASN A 29 1.81 -17.48 -3.75
N ASN A 30 1.91 -17.95 -4.98
CA ASN A 30 2.48 -17.15 -6.08
C ASN A 30 1.49 -17.04 -7.22
N CYS A 31 1.87 -16.32 -8.27
CA CYS A 31 1.01 -16.10 -9.42
C CYS A 31 0.61 -17.38 -10.14
N GLN A 32 1.40 -18.44 -10.00
CA GLN A 32 1.10 -19.72 -10.64
C GLN A 32 -0.01 -20.47 -9.92
N THR A 33 -0.10 -20.30 -8.58
CA THR A 33 -1.12 -20.97 -7.78
C THR A 33 -2.41 -20.18 -7.68
N GLU A 34 -2.34 -18.87 -7.53
CA GLU A 34 -3.51 -18.05 -7.29
C GLU A 34 -3.93 -17.21 -8.50
N GLY A 35 -2.97 -16.91 -9.38
CA GLY A 35 -3.21 -16.06 -10.53
C GLY A 35 -3.32 -14.59 -10.15
N ILE A 36 -3.39 -13.75 -11.17
CA ILE A 36 -3.54 -12.30 -11.02
C ILE A 36 -4.60 -11.83 -12.02
N PHE A 37 -5.56 -11.04 -11.52
CA PHE A 37 -6.52 -10.38 -12.38
C PHE A 37 -5.85 -9.17 -13.03
N SER A 38 -5.55 -9.24 -14.32
CA SER A 38 -4.73 -8.26 -15.03
C SER A 38 -5.17 -6.80 -14.86
N PRO A 39 -6.49 -6.46 -14.92
CA PRO A 39 -6.91 -5.08 -14.71
C PRO A 39 -6.52 -4.52 -13.35
N VAL A 40 -6.47 -5.34 -12.30
CA VAL A 40 -6.04 -4.90 -10.96
C VAL A 40 -4.59 -4.44 -11.01
N ALA A 41 -3.72 -5.22 -11.64
CA ALA A 41 -2.30 -4.87 -11.75
C ALA A 41 -2.12 -3.54 -12.49
N GLY A 42 -2.85 -3.32 -13.58
CA GLY A 42 -2.80 -2.07 -14.33
C GLY A 42 -3.26 -0.87 -13.53
N ILE A 43 -4.39 -1.01 -12.83
CA ILE A 43 -4.95 0.06 -12.01
C ILE A 43 -3.99 0.40 -10.86
N MET A 44 -3.49 -0.60 -10.14
CA MET A 44 -2.60 -0.38 -9.01
C MET A 44 -1.27 0.21 -9.45
N GLY A 45 -0.74 -0.23 -10.59
CA GLY A 45 0.49 0.34 -11.15
C GLY A 45 0.33 1.81 -11.50
N SER A 46 -0.79 2.19 -12.09
CA SER A 46 -1.09 3.60 -12.41
C SER A 46 -1.23 4.44 -11.15
N LEU A 47 -1.86 3.92 -10.11
CA LEU A 47 -2.00 4.61 -8.83
C LEU A 47 -0.65 4.81 -8.15
N GLN A 48 0.24 3.81 -8.24
CA GLN A 48 1.60 3.94 -7.72
C GLN A 48 2.37 5.05 -8.43
N ALA A 49 2.29 5.08 -9.76
CA ALA A 49 2.93 6.14 -10.54
C ALA A 49 2.39 7.52 -10.17
N ASN A 50 1.09 7.62 -9.94
CA ASN A 50 0.45 8.85 -9.51
C ASN A 50 1.03 9.34 -8.17
N GLU A 51 1.23 8.42 -7.22
CA GLU A 51 1.79 8.79 -5.92
C GLU A 51 3.27 9.19 -6.02
N VAL A 52 4.03 8.56 -6.90
CA VAL A 52 5.43 8.96 -7.16
C VAL A 52 5.47 10.37 -7.70
N LEU A 53 4.62 10.71 -8.67
CA LEU A 53 4.57 12.07 -9.23
C LEU A 53 4.16 13.09 -8.18
N LYS A 54 3.20 12.77 -7.32
CA LYS A 54 2.80 13.64 -6.23
C LYS A 54 3.96 13.91 -5.26
N THR A 55 4.77 12.90 -4.99
CA THR A 55 5.95 13.05 -4.13
C THR A 55 6.97 13.99 -4.75
N ILE A 56 7.22 13.84 -6.06
CA ILE A 56 8.15 14.70 -6.79
C ILE A 56 7.63 16.14 -6.81
N LEU A 57 6.34 16.33 -7.04
CA LEU A 57 5.70 17.64 -7.09
C LEU A 57 5.45 18.23 -5.71
N ASN A 58 5.70 17.46 -4.66
CA ASN A 58 5.53 17.87 -3.26
C ASN A 58 4.10 18.34 -2.94
N THR A 59 3.11 17.61 -3.45
CA THR A 59 1.71 17.90 -3.13
C THR A 59 1.39 17.43 -1.73
N LYS A 60 0.41 18.10 -1.08
CA LYS A 60 0.03 17.76 0.29
C LYS A 60 -1.01 16.65 0.37
N ASP A 61 -1.84 16.52 -0.66
CA ASP A 61 -2.90 15.50 -0.70
C ASP A 61 -2.35 14.23 -1.33
N ASP A 62 -1.81 13.34 -0.51
CA ASP A 62 -1.27 12.07 -0.98
C ASP A 62 -1.65 10.93 -0.02
N LEU A 63 -1.16 9.73 -0.31
CA LEU A 63 -1.47 8.54 0.47
C LEU A 63 -0.47 8.27 1.60
N THR A 64 0.35 9.26 1.99
CA THR A 64 1.33 9.06 3.05
C THR A 64 0.63 8.60 4.33
N ASN A 65 1.11 7.48 4.90
CA ASN A 65 0.58 6.84 6.10
C ASN A 65 -0.86 6.39 5.95
N LYS A 66 -1.26 6.07 4.71
CA LYS A 66 -2.60 5.56 4.42
C LYS A 66 -2.51 4.26 3.62
N LEU A 67 -3.51 3.43 3.80
CA LEU A 67 -3.70 2.22 3.00
C LEU A 67 -4.87 2.45 2.06
N LEU A 68 -4.62 2.31 0.76
CA LEU A 68 -5.67 2.31 -0.25
C LEU A 68 -5.99 0.88 -0.62
N ILE A 69 -7.25 0.50 -0.50
CA ILE A 69 -7.74 -0.82 -0.89
C ILE A 69 -8.66 -0.67 -2.09
N PHE A 70 -8.37 -1.41 -3.14
CA PHE A 70 -9.22 -1.46 -4.34
C PHE A 70 -9.84 -2.85 -4.46
N ASN A 71 -11.17 -2.89 -4.49
CA ASN A 71 -11.93 -4.12 -4.74
C ASN A 71 -12.42 -4.09 -6.18
N SER A 72 -11.80 -4.90 -7.05
CA SER A 72 -12.12 -4.86 -8.48
C SER A 72 -13.48 -5.44 -8.81
N LEU A 73 -13.96 -6.41 -8.04
CA LEU A 73 -15.27 -7.01 -8.29
C LEU A 73 -16.40 -6.03 -8.03
N LYS A 74 -16.25 -5.18 -7.04
CA LYS A 74 -17.24 -4.15 -6.70
C LYS A 74 -16.91 -2.77 -7.25
N THR A 75 -15.71 -2.62 -7.83
CA THR A 75 -15.19 -1.33 -8.31
C THR A 75 -15.24 -0.27 -7.22
N GLU A 76 -14.76 -0.63 -6.05
CA GLU A 76 -14.76 0.24 -4.87
C GLU A 76 -13.35 0.52 -4.39
N PHE A 77 -13.11 1.76 -3.95
CA PHE A 77 -11.87 2.19 -3.31
C PHE A 77 -12.16 2.52 -1.86
N ARG A 78 -11.25 2.15 -0.97
CA ARG A 78 -11.35 2.49 0.45
C ARG A 78 -9.99 2.92 0.97
N LYS A 79 -9.97 3.98 1.77
CA LYS A 79 -8.76 4.50 2.41
C LYS A 79 -8.83 4.27 3.91
N SER A 80 -7.72 3.84 4.48
CA SER A 80 -7.58 3.67 5.92
C SER A 80 -6.29 4.30 6.39
N LYS A 81 -6.29 4.85 7.59
CA LYS A 81 -5.08 5.42 8.18
C LYS A 81 -4.24 4.32 8.79
N ILE A 82 -2.92 4.39 8.61
CA ILE A 82 -1.97 3.46 9.23
C ILE A 82 -1.30 4.18 10.40
N SER A 83 -1.36 3.56 11.58
CA SER A 83 -0.74 4.12 12.79
C SER A 83 0.58 3.43 13.09
N ILE A 84 1.46 4.13 13.83
CA ILE A 84 2.69 3.54 14.30
C ILE A 84 2.38 2.38 15.24
N ASN A 85 2.99 1.23 14.99
CA ASN A 85 2.91 0.09 15.90
C ASN A 85 4.00 0.23 16.95
N PRO A 86 3.65 0.38 18.26
CA PRO A 86 4.66 0.51 19.31
C PRO A 86 5.61 -0.67 19.39
N ARG A 87 5.18 -1.83 18.89
CA ARG A 87 5.99 -3.05 18.88
C ARG A 87 6.76 -3.24 17.58
N CYS A 88 6.84 -2.20 16.74
CA CYS A 88 7.51 -2.32 15.46
C CYS A 88 9.00 -2.53 15.65
N LEU A 89 9.52 -3.63 15.10
CA LEU A 89 10.93 -4.00 15.23
C LEU A 89 11.85 -3.07 14.42
N ASN A 90 11.29 -2.37 13.44
CA ASN A 90 12.06 -1.48 12.57
C ASN A 90 12.23 -0.08 13.18
N LYS A 91 11.68 0.17 14.34
CA LYS A 91 11.77 1.45 15.04
C LYS A 91 11.40 2.63 14.14
N CYS A 92 10.25 2.52 13.51
CA CYS A 92 9.74 3.56 12.59
C CYS A 92 9.62 4.92 13.26
#